data_da1992159a3ae3b250e1c9332a148115
#
_entry.id   da1992159a3ae3b250e1c9332a148115
#
_cell.length_a   1.000
_cell.length_b   1.000
_cell.length_c   1.000
_cell.angle_alpha   90.00
_cell.angle_beta   90.00
_cell.angle_gamma   90.00
#
_symmetry.space_group_name_H-M   'P 1'
#
loop_
_entity.id
_entity.type
_entity.pdbx_description
1 polymer ?
#
loop_
_entity_poly.entity_id
_entity_poly.type
_entity_poly.pdbx_seq_one_letter_code
_entity_poly.pdbx_strand_id
1 'polypeptide(L)'
;MLDKLNIIKQRFDEISDLIIQPDVIADQKRYIQLNKEYKELKELMDKRDEYITVTANLTEAEEIIADGSDPEMVEMAKLQLEESKQRLPQLEDEIKYMLIPKDPEDAKNAVMEIRAGTGGDEASIFAGDLYRMYTKYCQSKGWSTSVMDFNEGTAGGYKEIIFEITGDNVYGTLKFEAGVHRVQRVPQTETQGRVHTSAATVIVLPEAEEFDVELDMADVKIIRTTSTGPGGQSVNTTYSAIQLQHIPTGIEVRCQDEKSQHKNLDKALKVLRSRLYEMELAKKMEADSARRKSMVSTGDRSAKIRTYNYPQGRVTDHRIGLTLYDLQNVINGDVQRLIDELQLAENAEKLKEGDVF
;
A
#
# COMPACT_ATOMS: atom_id res chain seq x y z
N MET A 1 26.38 3.62 -10.10
CA MET A 1 25.64 4.26 -8.98
C MET A 1 25.59 5.78 -9.15
N LEU A 2 26.70 6.51 -9.23
CA LEU A 2 26.72 7.99 -9.34
C LEU A 2 25.90 8.56 -10.50
N ASP A 3 25.89 7.92 -11.67
CA ASP A 3 25.12 8.41 -12.83
C ASP A 3 23.62 8.45 -12.54
N LYS A 4 23.08 7.41 -11.89
CA LYS A 4 21.66 7.38 -11.49
C LYS A 4 21.36 8.43 -10.41
N LEU A 5 22.24 8.58 -9.43
CA LEU A 5 22.11 9.61 -8.40
C LEU A 5 22.17 11.03 -8.98
N ASN A 6 22.88 11.24 -10.07
CA ASN A 6 22.92 12.51 -10.78
C ASN A 6 21.61 12.82 -11.51
N ILE A 7 20.94 11.82 -12.08
CA ILE A 7 19.60 11.99 -12.69
C ILE A 7 18.60 12.36 -11.59
N ILE A 8 18.65 11.70 -10.45
CA ILE A 8 17.77 11.99 -9.33
C ILE A 8 18.04 13.38 -8.75
N LYS A 9 19.30 13.82 -8.73
CA LYS A 9 19.66 15.18 -8.35
C LYS A 9 18.99 16.21 -9.26
N GLN A 10 18.97 16.01 -10.56
CA GLN A 10 18.27 16.92 -11.49
C GLN A 10 16.79 17.01 -11.13
N ARG A 11 16.15 15.88 -10.82
CA ARG A 11 14.75 15.87 -10.38
C ARG A 11 14.55 16.59 -9.04
N PHE A 12 15.46 16.44 -8.09
CA PHE A 12 15.44 17.15 -6.82
C PHE A 12 15.54 18.67 -7.01
N ASP A 13 16.46 19.12 -7.87
CA ASP A 13 16.64 20.54 -8.20
C ASP A 13 15.37 21.11 -8.89
N GLU A 14 14.76 20.37 -9.85
CA GLU A 14 13.49 20.76 -10.47
C GLU A 14 12.35 20.91 -9.44
N ILE A 15 12.21 19.97 -8.51
CA ILE A 15 11.17 20.03 -7.49
C ILE A 15 11.42 21.19 -6.52
N SER A 16 12.68 21.45 -6.16
CA SER A 16 13.06 22.59 -5.33
C SER A 16 12.64 23.91 -5.95
N ASP A 17 12.78 24.04 -7.27
CA ASP A 17 12.37 25.22 -8.02
C ASP A 17 10.84 25.32 -8.19
N LEU A 18 10.16 24.16 -8.31
CA LEU A 18 8.70 24.11 -8.46
C LEU A 18 7.94 24.46 -7.16
N ILE A 19 8.43 24.01 -6.02
CA ILE A 19 7.76 24.20 -4.71
C ILE A 19 7.62 25.68 -4.35
N ILE A 20 8.55 26.54 -4.79
CA ILE A 20 8.53 27.97 -4.50
C ILE A 20 7.67 28.78 -5.48
N GLN A 21 7.11 28.16 -6.52
CA GLN A 21 6.29 28.86 -7.51
C GLN A 21 4.90 29.19 -6.95
N PRO A 22 4.39 30.42 -7.16
CA PRO A 22 3.11 30.86 -6.61
C PRO A 22 1.90 30.05 -7.08
N ASP A 23 1.91 29.54 -8.31
CA ASP A 23 0.87 28.70 -8.89
C ASP A 23 0.84 27.30 -8.25
N VAL A 24 1.98 26.74 -7.88
CA VAL A 24 2.08 25.48 -7.15
C VAL A 24 1.62 25.65 -5.70
N ILE A 25 1.97 26.76 -5.06
CA ILE A 25 1.53 27.08 -3.68
C ILE A 25 0.01 27.26 -3.62
N ALA A 26 -0.61 27.79 -4.67
CA ALA A 26 -2.06 27.96 -4.76
C ALA A 26 -2.82 26.62 -4.92
N ASP A 27 -2.18 25.59 -5.48
CA ASP A 27 -2.73 24.25 -5.60
C ASP A 27 -2.26 23.37 -4.42
N GLN A 28 -3.09 23.31 -3.39
CA GLN A 28 -2.76 22.60 -2.15
C GLN A 28 -2.46 21.12 -2.36
N LYS A 29 -3.15 20.43 -3.28
CA LYS A 29 -2.92 19.01 -3.54
C LYS A 29 -1.55 18.78 -4.18
N ARG A 30 -1.23 19.56 -5.21
CA ARG A 30 0.04 19.51 -5.91
C ARG A 30 1.20 19.91 -5.01
N TYR A 31 1.01 20.92 -4.17
CA TYR A 31 2.01 21.36 -3.19
C TYR A 31 2.36 20.29 -2.17
N ILE A 32 1.35 19.59 -1.60
CA ILE A 32 1.55 18.49 -0.64
C ILE A 32 2.32 17.34 -1.31
N GLN A 33 1.96 16.98 -2.54
CA GLN A 33 2.62 15.90 -3.27
C GLN A 33 4.08 16.22 -3.55
N LEU A 34 4.39 17.41 -4.05
CA LEU A 34 5.76 17.85 -4.32
C LEU A 34 6.59 17.97 -3.04
N ASN A 35 6.03 18.43 -1.93
CA ASN A 35 6.73 18.47 -0.65
C ASN A 35 7.09 17.07 -0.12
N LYS A 36 6.21 16.08 -0.32
CA LYS A 36 6.49 14.70 0.05
C LYS A 36 7.65 14.14 -0.79
N GLU A 37 7.58 14.33 -2.11
CA GLU A 37 8.64 13.92 -3.04
C GLU A 37 9.97 14.64 -2.70
N TYR A 38 9.94 15.93 -2.41
CA TYR A 38 11.11 16.71 -1.98
C TYR A 38 11.78 16.14 -0.74
N LYS A 39 10.98 15.81 0.29
CA LYS A 39 11.49 15.26 1.54
C LYS A 39 12.16 13.90 1.33
N GLU A 40 11.58 13.03 0.52
CA GLU A 40 12.14 11.73 0.19
C GLU A 40 13.46 11.85 -0.58
N LEU A 41 13.48 12.71 -1.59
CA LEU A 41 14.69 12.95 -2.39
C LEU A 41 15.80 13.65 -1.59
N LYS A 42 15.45 14.50 -0.62
CA LYS A 42 16.42 15.17 0.24
C LYS A 42 17.25 14.19 1.05
N GLU A 43 16.59 13.20 1.69
CA GLU A 43 17.31 12.16 2.43
C GLU A 43 18.29 11.38 1.54
N LEU A 44 17.89 11.11 0.30
CA LEU A 44 18.77 10.45 -0.68
C LEU A 44 19.94 11.37 -1.12
N MET A 45 19.71 12.68 -1.24
CA MET A 45 20.77 13.64 -1.57
C MET A 45 21.80 13.76 -0.44
N ASP A 46 21.35 13.77 0.81
CA ASP A 46 22.25 13.78 1.96
C ASP A 46 23.17 12.53 1.95
N LYS A 47 22.63 11.36 1.62
CA LYS A 47 23.42 10.11 1.48
C LYS A 47 24.36 10.13 0.25
N ARG A 48 23.90 10.71 -0.85
CA ARG A 48 24.75 10.91 -2.03
C ARG A 48 25.96 11.78 -1.72
N ASP A 49 25.78 12.88 -1.01
CA ASP A 49 26.86 13.80 -0.67
C ASP A 49 27.83 13.16 0.33
N GLU A 50 27.34 12.35 1.27
CA GLU A 50 28.16 11.50 2.13
C GLU A 50 28.98 10.49 1.27
N TYR A 51 28.36 9.84 0.30
CA TYR A 51 29.01 8.88 -0.60
C TYR A 51 30.15 9.54 -1.43
N ILE A 52 29.90 10.73 -1.97
CA ILE A 52 30.90 11.48 -2.72
C ILE A 52 32.07 11.84 -1.81
N THR A 53 31.80 12.30 -0.58
CA THR A 53 32.82 12.68 0.39
C THR A 53 33.69 11.46 0.78
N VAL A 54 33.06 10.33 1.09
CA VAL A 54 33.80 9.09 1.46
C VAL A 54 34.64 8.59 0.28
N THR A 55 34.11 8.67 -0.95
CA THR A 55 34.86 8.26 -2.15
C THR A 55 36.06 9.19 -2.41
N ALA A 56 35.87 10.50 -2.24
CA ALA A 56 36.96 11.46 -2.36
C ALA A 56 38.03 11.23 -1.30
N ASN A 57 37.66 11.04 -0.04
CA ASN A 57 38.57 10.72 1.06
C ASN A 57 39.36 9.44 0.80
N LEU A 58 38.74 8.43 0.21
CA LEU A 58 39.40 7.16 -0.15
C LEU A 58 40.49 7.40 -1.21
N THR A 59 40.18 8.15 -2.25
CA THR A 59 41.11 8.48 -3.34
C THR A 59 42.26 9.32 -2.81
N GLU A 60 41.98 10.36 -2.01
CA GLU A 60 43.00 11.22 -1.40
C GLU A 60 43.94 10.44 -0.46
N ALA A 61 43.39 9.55 0.36
CA ALA A 61 44.17 8.71 1.25
C ALA A 61 45.06 7.74 0.46
N GLU A 62 44.63 7.18 -0.66
CA GLU A 62 45.42 6.34 -1.54
C GLU A 62 46.57 7.12 -2.20
N GLU A 63 46.33 8.36 -2.63
CA GLU A 63 47.33 9.24 -3.21
C GLU A 63 48.40 9.62 -2.18
N ILE A 64 48.03 9.99 -0.94
CA ILE A 64 48.95 10.33 0.14
C ILE A 64 49.85 9.11 0.51
N ILE A 65 49.25 7.93 0.57
CA ILE A 65 49.99 6.69 0.85
C ILE A 65 50.99 6.35 -0.27
N ALA A 66 50.60 6.61 -1.54
CA ALA A 66 51.46 6.38 -2.70
C ALA A 66 52.64 7.38 -2.79
N ASP A 67 52.39 8.64 -2.42
CA ASP A 67 53.43 9.68 -2.38
C ASP A 67 54.50 9.42 -1.29
N GLY A 68 54.06 8.97 -0.11
CA GLY A 68 54.95 8.50 0.96
C GLY A 68 55.93 9.54 1.53
N SER A 69 55.75 10.83 1.22
CA SER A 69 56.70 11.90 1.54
C SER A 69 56.77 12.25 3.03
N ASP A 70 55.65 12.09 3.75
CA ASP A 70 55.53 12.39 5.19
C ASP A 70 54.99 11.17 5.94
N PRO A 71 55.77 10.55 6.86
CA PRO A 71 55.35 9.37 7.62
C PRO A 71 54.12 9.58 8.50
N GLU A 72 53.94 10.78 9.08
CA GLU A 72 52.79 11.09 9.94
C GLU A 72 51.51 11.20 9.10
N MET A 73 51.57 11.86 7.94
CA MET A 73 50.48 11.93 7.01
C MET A 73 50.11 10.55 6.44
N VAL A 74 51.06 9.70 6.15
CA VAL A 74 50.84 8.32 5.69
C VAL A 74 50.10 7.48 6.76
N GLU A 75 50.43 7.65 8.05
CA GLU A 75 49.74 6.94 9.12
C GLU A 75 48.31 7.41 9.28
N MET A 76 48.03 8.72 9.23
CA MET A 76 46.68 9.28 9.23
C MET A 76 45.87 8.82 8.01
N ALA A 77 46.49 8.85 6.81
CA ALA A 77 45.83 8.40 5.58
C ALA A 77 45.46 6.91 5.62
N LYS A 78 46.25 6.05 6.26
CA LYS A 78 45.91 4.64 6.46
C LYS A 78 44.69 4.45 7.34
N LEU A 79 44.53 5.21 8.43
CA LEU A 79 43.34 5.18 9.27
C LEU A 79 42.10 5.64 8.50
N GLN A 80 42.21 6.76 7.78
CA GLN A 80 41.13 7.29 6.96
C GLN A 80 40.74 6.33 5.83
N LEU A 81 41.68 5.65 5.23
CA LEU A 81 41.45 4.62 4.21
C LEU A 81 40.65 3.44 4.78
N GLU A 82 40.98 2.99 5.99
CA GLU A 82 40.31 1.87 6.64
C GLU A 82 38.89 2.23 7.02
N GLU A 83 38.67 3.42 7.60
CA GLU A 83 37.34 3.94 7.91
C GLU A 83 36.46 4.08 6.63
N SER A 84 37.03 4.67 5.57
CA SER A 84 36.34 4.84 4.30
C SER A 84 36.00 3.50 3.64
N LYS A 85 36.89 2.51 3.68
CA LYS A 85 36.64 1.15 3.17
C LYS A 85 35.54 0.39 3.93
N GLN A 86 35.37 0.66 5.22
CA GLN A 86 34.30 0.07 6.01
C GLN A 86 32.96 0.79 5.77
N ARG A 87 32.98 2.13 5.61
CA ARG A 87 31.78 2.94 5.46
C ARG A 87 31.16 2.83 4.06
N LEU A 88 31.99 2.75 3.01
CA LEU A 88 31.57 2.77 1.61
C LEU A 88 30.54 1.66 1.28
N PRO A 89 30.75 0.37 1.60
CA PRO A 89 29.77 -0.67 1.30
C PRO A 89 28.46 -0.49 2.07
N GLN A 90 28.50 0.04 3.29
CA GLN A 90 27.31 0.34 4.07
C GLN A 90 26.48 1.44 3.39
N LEU A 91 27.13 2.52 2.93
CA LEU A 91 26.49 3.59 2.19
C LEU A 91 25.91 3.12 0.86
N GLU A 92 26.62 2.25 0.15
CA GLU A 92 26.10 1.66 -1.08
C GLU A 92 24.83 0.87 -0.85
N ASP A 93 24.76 0.11 0.22
CA ASP A 93 23.56 -0.66 0.56
C ASP A 93 22.43 0.26 1.06
N GLU A 94 22.72 1.26 1.90
CA GLU A 94 21.75 2.28 2.31
C GLU A 94 21.14 2.98 1.09
N ILE A 95 21.95 3.42 0.14
CA ILE A 95 21.50 4.07 -1.10
C ILE A 95 20.67 3.11 -1.97
N LYS A 96 21.09 1.85 -2.13
CA LYS A 96 20.33 0.85 -2.87
C LYS A 96 18.92 0.66 -2.27
N TYR A 97 18.83 0.58 -0.93
CA TYR A 97 17.53 0.50 -0.24
C TYR A 97 16.64 1.73 -0.50
N MET A 98 17.23 2.93 -0.51
CA MET A 98 16.49 4.16 -0.77
C MET A 98 16.05 4.29 -2.24
N LEU A 99 16.73 3.64 -3.16
CA LEU A 99 16.42 3.63 -4.59
C LEU A 99 15.33 2.61 -4.97
N ILE A 100 14.90 1.74 -4.05
CA ILE A 100 13.80 0.82 -4.31
C ILE A 100 12.52 1.64 -4.54
N PRO A 101 11.83 1.47 -5.68
CA PRO A 101 10.60 2.18 -5.93
C PRO A 101 9.56 1.87 -4.84
N LYS A 102 9.11 2.92 -4.13
CA LYS A 102 8.02 2.78 -3.17
C LYS A 102 6.71 2.62 -3.95
N ASP A 103 5.90 1.66 -3.54
CA ASP A 103 4.55 1.51 -4.08
C ASP A 103 3.71 2.75 -3.71
N PRO A 104 3.09 3.44 -4.66
CA PRO A 104 2.21 4.57 -4.37
C PRO A 104 1.08 4.21 -3.38
N GLU A 105 0.65 2.95 -3.37
CA GLU A 105 -0.36 2.46 -2.44
C GLU A 105 0.15 2.42 -0.99
N ASP A 106 1.44 2.26 -0.76
CA ASP A 106 2.02 2.16 0.59
C ASP A 106 1.71 3.39 1.48
N ALA A 107 1.56 4.56 0.86
CA ALA A 107 1.24 5.81 1.55
C ALA A 107 -0.24 5.95 1.96
N LYS A 108 -1.12 5.06 1.47
CA LYS A 108 -2.55 5.13 1.72
C LYS A 108 -2.92 4.67 3.14
N ASN A 109 -4.09 5.08 3.60
CA ASN A 109 -4.76 4.46 4.72
C ASN A 109 -5.08 3.00 4.40
N ALA A 110 -5.41 2.22 5.41
CA ALA A 110 -5.74 0.80 5.23
C ALA A 110 -7.08 0.44 5.83
N VAL A 111 -7.77 -0.48 5.18
CA VAL A 111 -8.92 -1.19 5.73
C VAL A 111 -8.45 -2.59 6.10
N MET A 112 -8.60 -2.94 7.38
CA MET A 112 -8.24 -4.25 7.90
C MET A 112 -9.50 -5.07 8.21
N GLU A 113 -9.55 -6.28 7.67
CA GLU A 113 -10.60 -7.25 7.93
C GLU A 113 -10.01 -8.46 8.68
N ILE A 114 -10.56 -8.78 9.85
CA ILE A 114 -10.15 -9.95 10.62
C ILE A 114 -11.33 -10.90 10.71
N ARG A 115 -11.16 -12.13 10.24
CA ARG A 115 -12.21 -13.16 10.23
C ARG A 115 -11.76 -14.38 11.01
N ALA A 116 -12.64 -14.90 11.84
CA ALA A 116 -12.45 -16.20 12.46
C ALA A 116 -12.42 -17.30 11.39
N GLY A 117 -11.37 -18.12 11.43
CA GLY A 117 -11.21 -19.27 10.55
C GLY A 117 -11.59 -20.58 11.24
N THR A 118 -10.80 -21.62 11.01
CA THR A 118 -11.03 -22.94 11.62
C THR A 118 -10.75 -22.91 13.12
N GLY A 119 -11.72 -23.30 13.95
CA GLY A 119 -11.53 -23.38 15.41
C GLY A 119 -12.76 -23.05 16.25
N GLY A 120 -13.91 -22.77 15.61
CA GLY A 120 -15.16 -22.46 16.31
C GLY A 120 -15.05 -21.20 17.18
N ASP A 121 -15.56 -21.24 18.39
CA ASP A 121 -15.56 -20.11 19.32
C ASP A 121 -14.15 -19.59 19.65
N GLU A 122 -13.17 -20.47 19.75
CA GLU A 122 -11.77 -20.10 19.99
C GLU A 122 -11.19 -19.25 18.85
N ALA A 123 -11.56 -19.52 17.62
CA ALA A 123 -11.14 -18.70 16.47
C ALA A 123 -11.72 -17.28 16.55
N SER A 124 -12.96 -17.14 17.04
CA SER A 124 -13.60 -15.83 17.25
C SER A 124 -12.94 -15.04 18.38
N ILE A 125 -12.57 -15.71 19.48
CA ILE A 125 -11.83 -15.10 20.58
C ILE A 125 -10.45 -14.64 20.09
N PHE A 126 -9.77 -15.48 19.31
CA PHE A 126 -8.46 -15.14 18.75
C PHE A 126 -8.54 -13.97 17.76
N ALA A 127 -9.58 -13.89 16.93
CA ALA A 127 -9.81 -12.72 16.09
C ALA A 127 -9.95 -11.43 16.92
N GLY A 128 -10.62 -11.51 18.08
CA GLY A 128 -10.68 -10.40 19.04
C GLY A 128 -9.33 -10.03 19.66
N ASP A 129 -8.47 -11.03 19.92
CA ASP A 129 -7.12 -10.79 20.42
C ASP A 129 -6.25 -10.10 19.36
N LEU A 130 -6.34 -10.51 18.08
CA LEU A 130 -5.65 -9.86 16.97
C LEU A 130 -6.12 -8.43 16.77
N TYR A 131 -7.44 -8.18 16.81
CA TYR A 131 -7.98 -6.83 16.72
C TYR A 131 -7.40 -5.93 17.83
N ARG A 132 -7.37 -6.41 19.08
CA ARG A 132 -6.79 -5.69 20.22
C ARG A 132 -5.29 -5.43 20.03
N MET A 133 -4.55 -6.41 19.54
CA MET A 133 -3.13 -6.30 19.22
C MET A 133 -2.88 -5.18 18.21
N TYR A 134 -3.58 -5.19 17.07
CA TYR A 134 -3.43 -4.17 16.04
C TYR A 134 -3.89 -2.79 16.50
N THR A 135 -4.99 -2.70 17.25
CA THR A 135 -5.45 -1.42 17.81
C THR A 135 -4.39 -0.79 18.73
N LYS A 136 -3.76 -1.58 19.60
CA LYS A 136 -2.67 -1.10 20.46
C LYS A 136 -1.44 -0.69 19.65
N TYR A 137 -1.10 -1.44 18.61
CA TYR A 137 -0.02 -1.07 17.70
C TYR A 137 -0.30 0.26 17.01
N CYS A 138 -1.50 0.44 16.45
CA CYS A 138 -1.92 1.70 15.84
C CYS A 138 -1.83 2.88 16.83
N GLN A 139 -2.27 2.69 18.06
CA GLN A 139 -2.15 3.70 19.12
C GLN A 139 -0.69 4.08 19.39
N SER A 140 0.23 3.10 19.43
CA SER A 140 1.66 3.36 19.66
C SER A 140 2.29 4.15 18.49
N LYS A 141 1.74 4.04 17.28
CA LYS A 141 2.15 4.80 16.08
C LYS A 141 1.45 6.16 15.96
N GLY A 142 0.49 6.47 16.83
CA GLY A 142 -0.33 7.67 16.72
C GLY A 142 -1.36 7.61 15.59
N TRP A 143 -1.68 6.40 15.08
CA TRP A 143 -2.69 6.20 14.06
C TRP A 143 -4.08 6.14 14.67
N SER A 144 -5.08 6.62 13.92
CA SER A 144 -6.49 6.54 14.30
C SER A 144 -7.12 5.25 13.76
N THR A 145 -8.00 4.65 14.54
CA THR A 145 -8.74 3.45 14.14
C THR A 145 -10.25 3.68 14.26
N SER A 146 -11.02 3.32 13.25
CA SER A 146 -12.48 3.43 13.22
C SER A 146 -13.10 2.11 12.81
N VAL A 147 -14.00 1.56 13.63
CA VAL A 147 -14.71 0.32 13.29
C VAL A 147 -15.80 0.64 12.27
N MET A 148 -15.77 -0.07 11.14
CA MET A 148 -16.75 0.07 10.06
C MET A 148 -17.91 -0.92 10.22
N ASP A 149 -17.58 -2.20 10.49
CA ASP A 149 -18.56 -3.28 10.65
C ASP A 149 -17.99 -4.39 11.53
N PHE A 150 -18.87 -5.10 12.23
CA PHE A 150 -18.44 -6.25 13.04
C PHE A 150 -19.58 -7.26 13.24
N ASN A 151 -19.19 -8.53 13.40
CA ASN A 151 -20.08 -9.62 13.77
C ASN A 151 -19.47 -10.35 14.97
N GLU A 152 -20.17 -10.32 16.09
CA GLU A 152 -19.69 -10.91 17.35
C GLU A 152 -19.72 -12.44 17.32
N GLY A 153 -18.77 -13.05 18.02
CA GLY A 153 -18.76 -14.49 18.28
C GLY A 153 -19.70 -14.87 19.41
N THR A 154 -20.20 -16.10 19.39
CA THR A 154 -21.14 -16.63 20.41
C THR A 154 -20.51 -16.72 21.80
N ALA A 155 -19.21 -16.97 21.90
CA ALA A 155 -18.46 -17.07 23.17
C ALA A 155 -17.55 -15.83 23.41
N GLY A 156 -17.84 -14.71 22.75
CA GLY A 156 -17.04 -13.51 22.74
C GLY A 156 -16.09 -13.43 21.55
N GLY A 157 -15.38 -12.30 21.44
CA GLY A 157 -14.57 -11.98 20.27
C GLY A 157 -15.42 -11.69 19.01
N TYR A 158 -14.82 -11.86 17.83
CA TYR A 158 -15.47 -11.51 16.58
C TYR A 158 -15.44 -12.69 15.59
N LYS A 159 -16.59 -12.98 14.95
CA LYS A 159 -16.60 -13.81 13.73
C LYS A 159 -15.96 -13.06 12.59
N GLU A 160 -16.22 -11.76 12.53
CA GLU A 160 -15.67 -10.83 11.56
C GLU A 160 -15.63 -9.43 12.18
N ILE A 161 -14.55 -8.71 11.95
CA ILE A 161 -14.44 -7.28 12.27
C ILE A 161 -13.69 -6.57 11.15
N ILE A 162 -14.25 -5.44 10.71
CA ILE A 162 -13.72 -4.58 9.65
C ILE A 162 -13.51 -3.20 10.26
N PHE A 163 -12.30 -2.68 10.15
CA PHE A 163 -11.96 -1.36 10.66
C PHE A 163 -10.97 -0.65 9.75
N GLU A 164 -11.12 0.63 9.69
CA GLU A 164 -10.25 1.55 8.98
C GLU A 164 -9.12 2.03 9.89
N ILE A 165 -7.95 2.24 9.32
CA ILE A 165 -6.76 2.76 9.99
C ILE A 165 -6.25 3.94 9.19
N THR A 166 -6.19 5.11 9.83
CA THR A 166 -5.80 6.38 9.21
C THR A 166 -4.50 6.88 9.82
N GLY A 167 -3.53 7.24 9.00
CA GLY A 167 -2.22 7.73 9.43
C GLY A 167 -1.20 7.72 8.28
N ASP A 168 0.05 7.97 8.61
CA ASP A 168 1.13 7.98 7.63
C ASP A 168 1.65 6.57 7.33
N ASN A 169 1.72 6.20 6.03
CA ASN A 169 2.29 4.93 5.55
C ASN A 169 1.67 3.68 6.19
N VAL A 170 0.36 3.72 6.42
CA VAL A 170 -0.37 2.67 7.13
C VAL A 170 -0.39 1.39 6.32
N TYR A 171 -0.83 1.47 5.05
CA TYR A 171 -0.91 0.30 4.19
C TYR A 171 0.46 -0.34 3.95
N GLY A 172 1.49 0.46 3.66
CA GLY A 172 2.86 -0.01 3.44
C GLY A 172 3.45 -0.76 4.64
N THR A 173 3.02 -0.40 5.86
CA THR A 173 3.44 -1.06 7.09
C THR A 173 2.62 -2.33 7.36
N LEU A 174 1.30 -2.28 7.22
CA LEU A 174 0.41 -3.35 7.62
C LEU A 174 0.16 -4.40 6.53
N LYS A 175 0.50 -4.15 5.26
CA LYS A 175 0.36 -5.13 4.16
C LYS A 175 1.01 -6.48 4.46
N PHE A 176 2.08 -6.49 5.25
CA PHE A 176 2.78 -7.71 5.69
C PHE A 176 2.00 -8.56 6.70
N GLU A 177 0.95 -8.01 7.30
CA GLU A 177 0.10 -8.73 8.24
C GLU A 177 -1.03 -9.53 7.54
N ALA A 178 -1.21 -9.35 6.23
CA ALA A 178 -2.22 -10.06 5.47
C ALA A 178 -1.90 -11.55 5.33
N GLY A 179 -2.84 -12.40 5.73
CA GLY A 179 -2.73 -13.86 5.64
C GLY A 179 -3.41 -14.62 6.77
N VAL A 180 -3.05 -15.89 6.93
CA VAL A 180 -3.62 -16.78 7.95
C VAL A 180 -2.74 -16.80 9.20
N HIS A 181 -3.30 -16.36 10.31
CA HIS A 181 -2.68 -16.39 11.64
C HIS A 181 -3.16 -17.61 12.40
N ARG A 182 -2.24 -18.37 12.98
CA ARG A 182 -2.52 -19.58 13.74
C ARG A 182 -2.19 -19.40 15.21
N VAL A 183 -3.12 -19.77 16.09
CA VAL A 183 -2.89 -19.81 17.54
C VAL A 183 -2.83 -21.23 18.06
N GLN A 184 -1.96 -21.48 19.01
CA GLN A 184 -1.84 -22.72 19.77
C GLN A 184 -1.91 -22.37 21.26
N ARG A 185 -3.05 -22.63 21.89
CA ARG A 185 -3.28 -22.43 23.33
C ARG A 185 -4.37 -23.36 23.86
N VAL A 186 -4.49 -23.44 25.17
CA VAL A 186 -5.64 -24.05 25.82
C VAL A 186 -6.78 -23.02 25.77
N PRO A 187 -7.90 -23.27 25.05
CA PRO A 187 -9.02 -22.34 24.97
C PRO A 187 -9.65 -22.10 26.35
N GLN A 188 -10.24 -20.94 26.56
CA GLN A 188 -11.03 -20.66 27.77
C GLN A 188 -12.27 -21.55 27.86
N THR A 189 -12.73 -22.11 26.75
CA THR A 189 -13.87 -23.04 26.63
C THR A 189 -13.49 -24.49 26.84
N GLU A 190 -12.21 -24.82 26.99
CA GLU A 190 -11.71 -26.19 27.15
C GLU A 190 -11.59 -26.58 28.60
N THR A 191 -12.32 -27.63 28.99
CA THR A 191 -12.37 -28.11 30.40
C THR A 191 -11.29 -29.15 30.71
N GLN A 192 -10.69 -29.79 29.73
CA GLN A 192 -9.70 -30.87 29.90
C GLN A 192 -8.24 -30.41 29.75
N GLY A 193 -8.01 -29.10 29.57
CA GLY A 193 -6.65 -28.55 29.46
C GLY A 193 -5.89 -28.92 28.16
N ARG A 194 -6.58 -29.36 27.12
CA ARG A 194 -5.94 -29.70 25.85
C ARG A 194 -5.57 -28.44 25.06
N VAL A 195 -4.39 -28.47 24.46
CA VAL A 195 -3.98 -27.42 23.53
C VAL A 195 -4.73 -27.57 22.21
N HIS A 196 -5.48 -26.53 21.84
CA HIS A 196 -6.16 -26.47 20.56
C HIS A 196 -5.36 -25.61 19.58
N THR A 197 -5.57 -25.86 18.31
CA THR A 197 -5.01 -25.07 17.22
C THR A 197 -6.16 -24.42 16.46
N SER A 198 -6.25 -23.10 16.54
CA SER A 198 -7.24 -22.29 15.84
C SER A 198 -6.57 -21.32 14.86
N ALA A 199 -7.34 -20.82 13.92
CA ALA A 199 -6.85 -19.88 12.92
C ALA A 199 -7.80 -18.71 12.76
N ALA A 200 -7.23 -17.55 12.45
CA ALA A 200 -7.96 -16.37 11.99
C ALA A 200 -7.28 -15.82 10.74
N THR A 201 -8.04 -15.20 9.87
CA THR A 201 -7.51 -14.57 8.65
C THR A 201 -7.49 -13.08 8.82
N VAL A 202 -6.40 -12.46 8.40
CA VAL A 202 -6.22 -11.01 8.35
C VAL A 202 -6.10 -10.60 6.89
N ILE A 203 -6.89 -9.64 6.46
CA ILE A 203 -6.84 -9.04 5.14
C ILE A 203 -6.54 -7.56 5.34
N VAL A 204 -5.60 -7.02 4.58
CA VAL A 204 -5.23 -5.61 4.60
C VAL A 204 -5.37 -5.08 3.19
N LEU A 205 -6.27 -4.13 3.01
CA LEU A 205 -6.51 -3.48 1.72
C LEU A 205 -6.18 -1.99 1.84
N PRO A 206 -5.64 -1.36 0.79
CA PRO A 206 -5.52 0.09 0.77
C PRO A 206 -6.91 0.73 0.75
N GLU A 207 -7.05 1.89 1.38
CA GLU A 207 -8.29 2.67 1.30
C GLU A 207 -8.63 2.97 -0.15
N ALA A 208 -9.89 2.72 -0.50
CA ALA A 208 -10.40 2.99 -1.83
C ALA A 208 -10.61 4.50 -2.01
N GLU A 209 -9.86 5.10 -2.93
CA GLU A 209 -10.14 6.47 -3.35
C GLU A 209 -11.48 6.56 -4.08
N GLU A 210 -12.24 7.61 -3.78
CA GLU A 210 -13.39 7.98 -4.61
C GLU A 210 -12.87 8.35 -5.99
N PHE A 211 -13.47 7.80 -7.03
CA PHE A 211 -13.13 8.15 -8.39
C PHE A 211 -14.32 8.80 -9.08
N ASP A 212 -14.07 9.93 -9.68
CA ASP A 212 -15.02 10.57 -10.58
C ASP A 212 -14.78 10.04 -12.00
N VAL A 213 -15.86 9.61 -12.65
CA VAL A 213 -15.79 9.26 -14.07
C VAL A 213 -15.91 10.54 -14.87
N GLU A 214 -14.78 11.07 -15.31
CA GLU A 214 -14.74 12.15 -16.29
C GLU A 214 -15.15 11.58 -17.67
N LEU A 215 -16.25 12.12 -18.21
CA LEU A 215 -16.73 11.76 -19.53
C LEU A 215 -16.15 12.74 -20.56
N ASP A 216 -15.14 12.29 -21.33
CA ASP A 216 -14.67 13.06 -22.46
C ASP A 216 -15.70 13.01 -23.60
N MET A 217 -16.18 14.19 -24.02
CA MET A 217 -17.15 14.31 -25.10
C MET A 217 -16.55 13.91 -26.46
N ALA A 218 -15.23 13.85 -26.62
CA ALA A 218 -14.57 13.35 -27.81
C ALA A 218 -14.77 11.85 -28.00
N ASP A 219 -14.93 11.10 -26.89
CA ASP A 219 -15.17 9.65 -26.90
C ASP A 219 -16.66 9.28 -27.02
N VAL A 220 -17.54 10.27 -27.08
CA VAL A 220 -18.98 10.04 -27.15
C VAL A 220 -19.51 10.32 -28.56
N LYS A 221 -19.93 9.27 -29.25
CA LYS A 221 -20.63 9.38 -30.52
C LYS A 221 -22.12 9.66 -30.28
N ILE A 222 -22.61 10.80 -30.75
CA ILE A 222 -23.99 11.24 -30.63
C ILE A 222 -24.76 10.94 -31.93
N ILE A 223 -25.76 10.08 -31.85
CA ILE A 223 -26.64 9.72 -32.96
C ILE A 223 -28.04 10.25 -32.69
N ARG A 224 -28.56 11.06 -33.60
CA ARG A 224 -29.91 11.62 -33.51
C ARG A 224 -30.86 10.74 -34.30
N THR A 225 -31.90 10.26 -33.68
CA THR A 225 -32.88 9.33 -34.26
C THR A 225 -34.32 9.79 -34.03
N THR A 226 -35.22 9.23 -34.77
CA THR A 226 -36.67 9.40 -34.48
C THR A 226 -37.07 8.54 -33.29
N SER A 227 -38.07 9.01 -32.55
CA SER A 227 -38.63 8.24 -31.44
C SER A 227 -39.39 7.00 -31.95
N THR A 228 -39.30 5.89 -31.21
CA THR A 228 -40.09 4.67 -31.53
C THR A 228 -41.28 4.54 -30.57
N GLY A 229 -42.45 4.36 -31.08
CA GLY A 229 -43.67 4.16 -30.28
C GLY A 229 -44.93 4.57 -31.03
N PRO A 230 -46.11 4.28 -30.48
CA PRO A 230 -47.38 4.73 -31.03
C PRO A 230 -47.46 6.27 -30.96
N GLY A 231 -47.63 6.95 -32.11
CA GLY A 231 -47.74 8.40 -32.15
C GLY A 231 -48.01 8.92 -33.56
N GLY A 232 -48.35 10.20 -33.66
CA GLY A 232 -48.63 10.90 -34.91
C GLY A 232 -47.33 11.37 -35.63
N GLN A 233 -47.50 12.35 -36.55
CA GLN A 233 -46.39 12.88 -37.40
C GLN A 233 -45.18 13.35 -36.60
N SER A 234 -45.39 13.89 -35.38
CA SER A 234 -44.29 14.38 -34.52
C SER A 234 -43.30 13.27 -34.09
N VAL A 235 -43.80 12.03 -33.87
CA VAL A 235 -42.97 10.89 -33.44
C VAL A 235 -42.13 10.35 -34.60
N ASN A 236 -42.69 10.35 -35.80
CA ASN A 236 -42.09 9.72 -36.97
C ASN A 236 -41.19 10.66 -37.78
N THR A 237 -41.31 11.99 -37.64
CA THR A 237 -40.58 12.97 -38.45
C THR A 237 -39.59 13.81 -37.66
N THR A 238 -39.76 13.90 -36.31
CA THR A 238 -38.89 14.74 -35.50
C THR A 238 -37.76 13.90 -34.90
N TYR A 239 -36.50 14.29 -35.13
CA TYR A 239 -35.31 13.66 -34.54
C TYR A 239 -35.14 14.06 -33.05
N SER A 240 -36.10 13.68 -32.22
CA SER A 240 -36.12 14.02 -30.80
C SER A 240 -35.35 13.00 -29.94
N ALA A 241 -35.23 11.75 -30.41
CA ALA A 241 -34.49 10.73 -29.68
C ALA A 241 -33.00 10.84 -29.87
N ILE A 242 -32.27 10.59 -28.82
CA ILE A 242 -30.80 10.59 -28.78
C ILE A 242 -30.31 9.18 -28.44
N GLN A 243 -29.36 8.69 -29.22
CA GLN A 243 -28.56 7.52 -28.89
C GLN A 243 -27.11 7.97 -28.72
N LEU A 244 -26.52 7.65 -27.59
CA LEU A 244 -25.11 7.87 -27.28
C LEU A 244 -24.40 6.53 -27.32
N GLN A 245 -23.20 6.53 -27.88
CA GLN A 245 -22.29 5.39 -27.85
C GLN A 245 -20.93 5.88 -27.32
N HIS A 246 -20.48 5.31 -26.23
CA HIS A 246 -19.13 5.54 -25.74
C HIS A 246 -18.14 4.64 -26.50
N ILE A 247 -17.28 5.23 -27.32
CA ILE A 247 -16.41 4.52 -28.28
C ILE A 247 -15.49 3.51 -27.59
N PRO A 248 -14.75 3.87 -26.48
CA PRO A 248 -13.80 2.95 -25.86
C PRO A 248 -14.46 1.72 -25.20
N THR A 249 -15.65 1.88 -24.59
CA THR A 249 -16.31 0.80 -23.85
C THR A 249 -17.44 0.11 -24.63
N GLY A 250 -17.88 0.72 -25.74
CA GLY A 250 -19.02 0.23 -26.52
C GLY A 250 -20.37 0.37 -25.84
N ILE A 251 -20.46 1.06 -24.70
CA ILE A 251 -21.73 1.26 -23.98
C ILE A 251 -22.65 2.17 -24.80
N GLU A 252 -23.86 1.71 -25.03
CA GLU A 252 -24.89 2.47 -25.72
C GLU A 252 -26.02 2.86 -24.76
N VAL A 253 -26.49 4.10 -24.90
CA VAL A 253 -27.61 4.66 -24.15
C VAL A 253 -28.56 5.34 -25.13
N ARG A 254 -29.85 4.96 -25.07
CA ARG A 254 -30.90 5.62 -25.87
C ARG A 254 -31.87 6.33 -24.94
N CYS A 255 -32.21 7.58 -25.23
CA CYS A 255 -33.18 8.38 -24.51
C CYS A 255 -34.15 9.03 -25.48
N GLN A 256 -35.45 8.86 -25.21
CA GLN A 256 -36.55 9.39 -26.06
C GLN A 256 -37.75 9.88 -25.26
N ASP A 257 -37.59 10.12 -23.96
CA ASP A 257 -38.67 10.38 -23.02
C ASP A 257 -39.29 11.76 -23.18
N GLU A 258 -38.46 12.72 -23.59
CA GLU A 258 -38.84 14.12 -23.69
C GLU A 258 -39.07 14.53 -25.15
N LYS A 259 -39.93 15.55 -25.36
CA LYS A 259 -40.15 16.16 -26.69
C LYS A 259 -38.93 16.98 -27.16
N SER A 260 -38.07 17.41 -26.23
CA SER A 260 -36.89 18.23 -26.52
C SER A 260 -35.67 17.35 -26.69
N GLN A 261 -34.98 17.47 -27.83
CA GLN A 261 -33.72 16.79 -28.13
C GLN A 261 -32.61 17.11 -27.10
N HIS A 262 -32.52 18.39 -26.66
CA HIS A 262 -31.52 18.80 -25.65
C HIS A 262 -31.77 18.14 -24.30
N LYS A 263 -33.01 18.05 -23.85
CA LYS A 263 -33.36 17.37 -22.59
C LYS A 263 -33.07 15.87 -22.66
N ASN A 264 -33.32 15.23 -23.82
CA ASN A 264 -32.94 13.83 -24.04
C ASN A 264 -31.43 13.64 -24.06
N LEU A 265 -30.66 14.59 -24.63
CA LEU A 265 -29.20 14.54 -24.59
C LEU A 265 -28.66 14.62 -23.15
N ASP A 266 -29.15 15.58 -22.36
CA ASP A 266 -28.72 15.75 -20.96
C ASP A 266 -29.05 14.50 -20.11
N LYS A 267 -30.24 13.92 -20.30
CA LYS A 267 -30.61 12.66 -19.64
C LYS A 267 -29.73 11.51 -20.09
N ALA A 268 -29.49 11.36 -21.39
CA ALA A 268 -28.65 10.30 -21.94
C ALA A 268 -27.21 10.38 -21.43
N LEU A 269 -26.63 11.59 -21.31
CA LEU A 269 -25.31 11.80 -20.73
C LEU A 269 -25.26 11.43 -19.26
N LYS A 270 -26.29 11.77 -18.47
CA LYS A 270 -26.37 11.34 -17.06
C LYS A 270 -26.43 9.81 -16.93
N VAL A 271 -27.25 9.16 -17.74
CA VAL A 271 -27.35 7.70 -17.74
C VAL A 271 -26.04 7.05 -18.19
N LEU A 272 -25.36 7.63 -19.20
CA LEU A 272 -24.07 7.14 -19.66
C LEU A 272 -23.00 7.24 -18.56
N ARG A 273 -22.91 8.37 -17.86
CA ARG A 273 -22.00 8.53 -16.71
C ARG A 273 -22.29 7.50 -15.61
N SER A 274 -23.56 7.28 -15.27
CA SER A 274 -23.96 6.28 -14.27
C SER A 274 -23.51 4.86 -14.66
N ARG A 275 -23.71 4.48 -15.93
CA ARG A 275 -23.30 3.16 -16.42
C ARG A 275 -21.77 2.98 -16.46
N LEU A 276 -21.04 4.03 -16.84
CA LEU A 276 -19.57 4.01 -16.80
C LEU A 276 -19.07 3.89 -15.38
N TYR A 277 -19.66 4.64 -14.44
CA TYR A 277 -19.35 4.53 -13.02
C TYR A 277 -19.62 3.12 -12.48
N GLU A 278 -20.78 2.54 -12.77
CA GLU A 278 -21.12 1.16 -12.37
C GLU A 278 -20.12 0.13 -12.93
N MET A 279 -19.70 0.31 -14.18
CA MET A 279 -18.71 -0.58 -14.81
C MET A 279 -17.33 -0.48 -14.14
N GLU A 280 -16.84 0.73 -13.86
CA GLU A 280 -15.57 0.93 -13.17
C GLU A 280 -15.63 0.44 -11.72
N LEU A 281 -16.76 0.67 -11.03
CA LEU A 281 -17.01 0.12 -9.69
C LEU A 281 -16.97 -1.41 -9.69
N ALA A 282 -17.61 -2.05 -10.67
CA ALA A 282 -17.61 -3.51 -10.80
C ALA A 282 -16.20 -4.06 -11.04
N LYS A 283 -15.40 -3.42 -11.91
CA LYS A 283 -13.99 -3.80 -12.13
C LYS A 283 -13.17 -3.68 -10.84
N LYS A 284 -13.35 -2.60 -10.10
CA LYS A 284 -12.67 -2.38 -8.82
C LYS A 284 -13.04 -3.45 -7.80
N MET A 285 -14.33 -3.75 -7.65
CA MET A 285 -14.81 -4.82 -6.78
C MET A 285 -14.27 -6.20 -7.16
N GLU A 286 -14.14 -6.49 -8.45
CA GLU A 286 -13.56 -7.74 -8.95
C GLU A 286 -12.05 -7.82 -8.62
N ALA A 287 -11.30 -6.74 -8.83
CA ALA A 287 -9.90 -6.65 -8.46
C ALA A 287 -9.68 -6.82 -6.95
N ASP A 288 -10.49 -6.15 -6.12
CA ASP A 288 -10.43 -6.30 -4.67
C ASP A 288 -10.79 -7.72 -4.21
N SER A 289 -11.78 -8.34 -4.86
CA SER A 289 -12.16 -9.74 -4.60
C SER A 289 -11.04 -10.72 -4.97
N ALA A 290 -10.36 -10.49 -6.10
CA ALA A 290 -9.20 -11.28 -6.50
C ALA A 290 -8.03 -11.09 -5.52
N ARG A 291 -7.78 -9.85 -5.08
CA ARG A 291 -6.75 -9.52 -4.07
C ARG A 291 -7.07 -10.19 -2.73
N ARG A 292 -8.32 -10.15 -2.24
CA ARG A 292 -8.73 -10.90 -1.04
C ARG A 292 -8.49 -12.40 -1.18
N LYS A 293 -8.82 -12.98 -2.33
CA LYS A 293 -8.57 -14.41 -2.60
C LYS A 293 -7.09 -14.77 -2.58
N SER A 294 -6.21 -13.93 -3.11
CA SER A 294 -4.77 -14.21 -3.12
C SER A 294 -4.17 -14.17 -1.71
N MET A 295 -4.64 -13.25 -0.85
CA MET A 295 -4.16 -13.12 0.54
C MET A 295 -4.61 -14.28 1.45
N VAL A 296 -5.79 -14.86 1.16
CA VAL A 296 -6.45 -15.86 2.03
C VAL A 296 -6.78 -17.11 1.23
N SER A 297 -5.75 -17.83 0.77
CA SER A 297 -5.93 -18.98 -0.15
C SER A 297 -7.12 -19.90 0.22
N THR A 298 -7.17 -20.49 1.43
CA THR A 298 -8.27 -21.37 1.85
C THR A 298 -8.76 -21.13 3.29
N GLY A 299 -8.15 -20.21 4.05
CA GLY A 299 -8.41 -20.05 5.49
C GLY A 299 -8.03 -21.28 6.33
N ASP A 300 -7.33 -22.24 5.73
CA ASP A 300 -6.91 -23.46 6.39
C ASP A 300 -5.66 -23.20 7.25
N ARG A 301 -5.56 -23.92 8.35
CA ARG A 301 -4.41 -23.91 9.29
C ARG A 301 -3.07 -24.22 8.62
N SER A 302 -3.08 -24.89 7.47
CA SER A 302 -1.89 -25.25 6.70
C SER A 302 -1.26 -24.05 5.99
N ALA A 303 -2.05 -23.10 5.54
CA ALA A 303 -1.62 -21.91 4.81
C ALA A 303 -1.17 -20.75 5.73
N LYS A 304 -0.73 -21.07 6.96
CA LYS A 304 -0.34 -20.08 7.97
C LYS A 304 0.86 -19.25 7.54
N ILE A 305 0.77 -17.94 7.73
CA ILE A 305 1.93 -17.03 7.68
C ILE A 305 2.63 -16.94 9.03
N ARG A 306 1.85 -16.94 10.14
CA ARG A 306 2.37 -16.74 11.49
C ARG A 306 1.73 -17.67 12.50
N THR A 307 2.51 -18.12 13.51
CA THR A 307 2.03 -18.96 14.59
C THR A 307 2.31 -18.32 15.96
N TYR A 308 1.28 -18.18 16.76
CA TYR A 308 1.31 -17.72 18.13
C TYR A 308 1.21 -18.93 19.07
N ASN A 309 2.33 -19.33 19.68
CA ASN A 309 2.41 -20.51 20.56
C ASN A 309 2.47 -20.08 22.01
N TYR A 310 1.34 -20.14 22.70
CA TYR A 310 1.22 -19.75 24.11
C TYR A 310 1.99 -20.65 25.07
N PRO A 311 1.92 -21.99 24.95
CA PRO A 311 2.70 -22.89 25.83
C PRO A 311 4.20 -22.63 25.79
N GLN A 312 4.74 -22.20 24.65
CA GLN A 312 6.17 -21.93 24.46
C GLN A 312 6.52 -20.43 24.53
N GLY A 313 5.52 -19.55 24.72
CA GLY A 313 5.75 -18.10 24.80
C GLY A 313 6.37 -17.48 23.54
N ARG A 314 6.17 -18.09 22.36
CA ARG A 314 6.84 -17.66 21.12
C ARG A 314 5.87 -17.32 19.98
N VAL A 315 6.31 -16.41 19.12
CA VAL A 315 5.69 -16.11 17.83
C VAL A 315 6.68 -16.49 16.72
N THR A 316 6.21 -17.22 15.71
CA THR A 316 7.03 -17.62 14.56
C THR A 316 6.38 -17.14 13.28
N ASP A 317 7.07 -16.30 12.51
CA ASP A 317 6.72 -15.96 11.15
C ASP A 317 7.36 -16.97 10.19
N HIS A 318 6.52 -17.70 9.46
CA HIS A 318 6.97 -18.81 8.62
C HIS A 318 7.51 -18.36 7.26
N ARG A 319 7.24 -17.13 6.84
CA ARG A 319 7.71 -16.58 5.56
C ARG A 319 9.22 -16.37 5.55
N ILE A 320 9.74 -15.89 6.68
CA ILE A 320 11.17 -15.59 6.86
C ILE A 320 11.85 -16.48 7.91
N GLY A 321 11.13 -17.45 8.52
CA GLY A 321 11.64 -18.34 9.55
C GLY A 321 11.98 -17.64 10.88
N LEU A 322 11.52 -16.40 11.10
CA LEU A 322 11.80 -15.62 12.31
C LEU A 322 11.00 -16.15 13.49
N THR A 323 11.67 -16.37 14.62
CA THR A 323 11.02 -16.77 15.88
C THR A 323 11.40 -15.80 16.98
N LEU A 324 10.38 -15.18 17.61
CA LEU A 324 10.50 -14.30 18.76
C LEU A 324 9.93 -14.99 20.03
N TYR A 325 10.70 -15.00 21.11
CA TYR A 325 10.28 -15.57 22.42
C TYR A 325 9.67 -14.49 23.31
N ASP A 326 8.82 -13.66 22.73
CA ASP A 326 8.20 -12.51 23.40
C ASP A 326 6.71 -12.35 23.00
N LEU A 327 5.99 -13.48 23.09
CA LEU A 327 4.58 -13.53 22.70
C LEU A 327 3.73 -12.48 23.42
N GLN A 328 3.99 -12.23 24.71
CA GLN A 328 3.16 -11.31 25.50
C GLN A 328 3.26 -9.86 25.01
N ASN A 329 4.45 -9.39 24.65
CA ASN A 329 4.62 -8.04 24.12
C ASN A 329 4.04 -7.95 22.71
N VAL A 330 4.22 -8.97 21.87
CA VAL A 330 3.61 -9.02 20.54
C VAL A 330 2.09 -8.91 20.60
N ILE A 331 1.41 -9.71 21.43
CA ILE A 331 -0.06 -9.62 21.62
C ILE A 331 -0.48 -8.27 22.25
N ASN A 332 0.42 -7.62 22.96
CA ASN A 332 0.17 -6.28 23.50
C ASN A 332 0.48 -5.14 22.50
N GLY A 333 0.82 -5.46 21.27
CA GLY A 333 0.97 -4.49 20.18
C GLY A 333 2.41 -4.25 19.72
N ASP A 334 3.41 -4.94 20.28
CA ASP A 334 4.80 -4.82 19.81
C ASP A 334 5.08 -5.74 18.62
N VAL A 335 4.51 -5.39 17.47
CA VAL A 335 4.68 -6.13 16.20
C VAL A 335 5.74 -5.51 15.29
N GLN A 336 6.32 -4.37 15.68
CA GLN A 336 7.22 -3.61 14.81
C GLN A 336 8.38 -4.43 14.28
N ARG A 337 9.05 -5.17 15.16
CA ARG A 337 10.20 -5.99 14.78
C ARG A 337 9.86 -7.05 13.72
N LEU A 338 8.66 -7.62 13.77
CA LEU A 338 8.19 -8.59 12.76
C LEU A 338 8.02 -7.91 11.41
N ILE A 339 7.46 -6.70 11.41
CA ILE A 339 7.23 -5.90 10.20
C ILE A 339 8.56 -5.47 9.58
N ASP A 340 9.49 -4.97 10.39
CA ASP A 340 10.82 -4.51 9.92
C ASP A 340 11.59 -5.64 9.23
N GLU A 341 11.61 -6.84 9.81
CA GLU A 341 12.29 -8.00 9.21
C GLU A 341 11.62 -8.47 7.92
N LEU A 342 10.29 -8.39 7.83
CA LEU A 342 9.56 -8.70 6.62
C LEU A 342 9.81 -7.67 5.51
N GLN A 343 9.87 -6.40 5.87
CA GLN A 343 10.20 -5.32 4.95
C GLN A 343 11.63 -5.44 4.43
N LEU A 344 12.57 -5.80 5.30
CA LEU A 344 13.96 -6.08 4.89
C LEU A 344 14.04 -7.27 3.92
N ALA A 345 13.27 -8.34 4.18
CA ALA A 345 13.22 -9.50 3.30
C ALA A 345 12.62 -9.16 1.92
N GLU A 346 11.51 -8.40 1.87
CA GLU A 346 10.92 -7.92 0.61
C GLU A 346 11.90 -7.04 -0.18
N ASN A 347 12.56 -6.11 0.51
CA ASN A 347 13.55 -5.22 -0.11
C ASN A 347 14.74 -6.00 -0.67
N ALA A 348 15.23 -7.01 0.07
CA ALA A 348 16.31 -7.88 -0.39
C ALA A 348 15.93 -8.72 -1.62
N GLU A 349 14.65 -9.12 -1.72
CA GLU A 349 14.12 -9.85 -2.87
C GLU A 349 14.03 -8.94 -4.10
N LYS A 350 13.47 -7.73 -3.95
CA LYS A 350 13.42 -6.70 -5.01
C LYS A 350 14.81 -6.33 -5.56
N LEU A 351 15.81 -6.24 -4.69
CA LEU A 351 17.19 -5.98 -5.10
C LEU A 351 17.82 -7.13 -5.90
N LYS A 352 17.42 -8.40 -5.63
CA LYS A 352 17.90 -9.58 -6.36
C LYS A 352 17.25 -9.72 -7.73
N GLU A 353 15.99 -9.36 -7.87
CA GLU A 353 15.24 -9.42 -9.13
C GLU A 353 15.72 -8.41 -10.17
N GLY A 354 16.58 -7.47 -9.77
CA GLY A 354 17.23 -6.53 -10.69
C GLY A 354 16.34 -5.37 -11.15
N ASP A 355 15.17 -5.19 -10.57
CA ASP A 355 14.24 -4.09 -10.92
C ASP A 355 14.77 -2.70 -10.54
N VAL A 356 15.92 -2.64 -9.86
CA VAL A 356 16.53 -1.36 -9.39
C VAL A 356 17.74 -0.93 -10.20
N PHE A 357 18.28 -1.78 -11.10
CA PHE A 357 19.51 -1.47 -11.85
C PHE A 357 19.40 -1.58 -13.35
#